data_cfaaf25e2afd429bef8574c1b2023579
#
_entry.id   cfaaf25e2afd429bef8574c1b2023579
#
_cell.length_a   1.000
_cell.length_b   1.000
_cell.length_c   1.000
_cell.angle_alpha   90.00
_cell.angle_beta   90.00
_cell.angle_gamma   90.00
#
_symmetry.space_group_name_H-M   'P 1'
#
loop_
_entity.id
_entity.type
_entity.pdbx_description
1 polymer ?
#
loop_
_entity_poly.entity_id
_entity_poly.type
_entity_poly.pdbx_seq_one_letter_code
_entity_poly.pdbx_strand_id
1 'polypeptide(L)'
;IKNEVVKVEAFKEKPNRKVAEDYLADGHYFWNAGIFVWHVDMIMEAIRKYTPELARVMDNMSLSFYTDDEKRVIGELFPTCEKISIDYAVMEKAKEVYMLSAEFGWSDLGSWGSLHSLLPQDMDGNSAVGSEVRMIDCAGCVVHISDERKVVIEGLKDYIVAEKNGQLLICRLQNEQMIKEWGR
;
A
#
# COMPACT_ATOMS: atom_id res chain seq x y z
N ILE A 1 9.43 -8.43 -22.35
CA ILE A 1 10.28 -7.33 -21.80
C ILE A 1 10.82 -7.75 -20.41
N LYS A 2 11.24 -9.02 -20.26
CA LYS A 2 11.73 -9.53 -18.99
C LYS A 2 13.17 -9.07 -18.75
N ASN A 3 13.43 -8.39 -17.62
CA ASN A 3 14.77 -7.88 -17.23
C ASN A 3 15.36 -6.78 -18.14
N GLU A 4 14.56 -6.06 -18.90
CA GLU A 4 15.02 -4.92 -19.68
C GLU A 4 14.55 -3.61 -19.02
N VAL A 5 15.43 -2.61 -19.05
CA VAL A 5 15.09 -1.25 -18.63
C VAL A 5 14.42 -0.57 -19.82
N VAL A 6 13.16 -0.16 -19.64
CA VAL A 6 12.33 0.43 -20.69
C VAL A 6 11.93 1.84 -20.30
N LYS A 7 11.97 2.78 -21.23
CA LYS A 7 11.49 4.14 -21.00
C LYS A 7 9.97 4.12 -20.88
N VAL A 8 9.45 4.78 -19.86
CA VAL A 8 8.01 4.94 -19.63
C VAL A 8 7.52 6.14 -20.43
N GLU A 9 6.47 5.95 -21.24
CA GLU A 9 5.86 7.03 -22.01
C GLU A 9 4.98 7.91 -21.12
N ALA A 10 4.19 7.30 -20.24
CA ALA A 10 3.32 8.02 -19.33
C ALA A 10 3.16 7.25 -18.02
N PHE A 11 3.18 7.96 -16.90
CA PHE A 11 2.81 7.46 -15.59
C PHE A 11 1.38 7.91 -15.27
N LYS A 12 0.52 6.99 -14.82
CA LYS A 12 -0.89 7.24 -14.51
C LYS A 12 -1.24 6.65 -13.16
N GLU A 13 -1.71 7.50 -12.26
CA GLU A 13 -2.04 7.09 -10.91
C GLU A 13 -3.56 6.87 -10.76
N LYS A 14 -3.94 5.75 -10.15
CA LYS A 14 -5.31 5.41 -9.76
C LYS A 14 -6.36 5.59 -10.87
N PRO A 15 -6.22 4.92 -12.03
CA PRO A 15 -7.27 4.91 -13.04
C PRO A 15 -8.55 4.31 -12.45
N ASN A 16 -9.72 4.72 -12.95
CA ASN A 16 -10.94 4.03 -12.57
C ASN A 16 -10.95 2.60 -13.14
N ARG A 17 -11.83 1.73 -12.60
CA ARG A 17 -11.87 0.31 -12.95
C ARG A 17 -11.94 0.05 -14.45
N LYS A 18 -12.80 0.78 -15.18
CA LYS A 18 -12.97 0.60 -16.63
C LYS A 18 -11.67 0.92 -17.37
N VAL A 19 -11.04 2.03 -17.05
CA VAL A 19 -9.75 2.43 -17.65
C VAL A 19 -8.66 1.43 -17.31
N ALA A 20 -8.64 0.88 -16.08
CA ALA A 20 -7.69 -0.15 -15.70
C ALA A 20 -7.88 -1.45 -16.49
N GLU A 21 -9.14 -1.86 -16.73
CA GLU A 21 -9.47 -3.01 -17.58
C GLU A 21 -9.04 -2.79 -19.03
N ASP A 22 -9.22 -1.56 -19.57
CA ASP A 22 -8.77 -1.17 -20.90
C ASP A 22 -7.23 -1.22 -21.03
N TYR A 23 -6.51 -0.76 -20.00
CA TYR A 23 -5.03 -0.83 -19.94
C TYR A 23 -4.51 -2.27 -19.92
N LEU A 24 -5.18 -3.16 -19.20
CA LEU A 24 -4.84 -4.58 -19.18
C LEU A 24 -5.07 -5.24 -20.56
N ALA A 25 -6.16 -4.87 -21.24
CA ALA A 25 -6.46 -5.39 -22.56
C ALA A 25 -5.49 -4.88 -23.65
N ASP A 26 -4.97 -3.68 -23.52
CA ASP A 26 -3.99 -3.09 -24.42
C ASP A 26 -2.63 -3.82 -24.37
N GLY A 27 -2.21 -4.28 -23.18
CA GLY A 27 -0.98 -5.06 -23.01
C GLY A 27 0.33 -4.25 -22.99
N HIS A 28 0.28 -2.92 -23.11
CA HIS A 28 1.45 -2.04 -23.03
C HIS A 28 1.59 -1.35 -21.66
N TYR A 29 0.69 -1.63 -20.73
CA TYR A 29 0.68 -1.06 -19.39
C TYR A 29 1.21 -2.04 -18.35
N PHE A 30 1.82 -1.48 -17.32
CA PHE A 30 2.37 -2.23 -16.20
C PHE A 30 1.86 -1.66 -14.88
N TRP A 31 1.63 -2.53 -13.90
CA TRP A 31 1.30 -2.10 -12.54
C TRP A 31 2.54 -1.60 -11.82
N ASN A 32 2.43 -0.41 -11.27
CA ASN A 32 3.48 0.15 -10.43
C ASN A 32 3.48 -0.54 -9.05
N ALA A 33 4.60 -1.12 -8.68
CA ALA A 33 4.81 -1.74 -7.37
C ALA A 33 5.07 -0.71 -6.25
N GLY A 34 5.17 0.59 -6.59
CA GLY A 34 5.54 1.63 -5.64
C GLY A 34 7.00 1.56 -5.19
N ILE A 35 7.84 0.85 -5.93
CA ILE A 35 9.27 0.73 -5.65
C ILE A 35 10.02 1.63 -6.63
N PHE A 36 10.66 2.67 -6.09
CA PHE A 36 11.42 3.63 -6.88
C PHE A 36 12.89 3.60 -6.51
N VAL A 37 13.75 3.74 -7.51
CA VAL A 37 15.21 3.82 -7.34
C VAL A 37 15.70 5.09 -8.01
N TRP A 38 16.31 5.98 -7.23
CA TRP A 38 16.83 7.25 -7.71
C TRP A 38 18.26 7.50 -7.25
N HIS A 39 19.01 8.21 -8.05
CA HIS A 39 20.14 8.97 -7.54
C HIS A 39 19.61 10.14 -6.69
N VAL A 40 20.21 10.39 -5.52
CA VAL A 40 19.69 11.38 -4.57
C VAL A 40 19.58 12.79 -5.18
N ASP A 41 20.56 13.20 -5.97
CA ASP A 41 20.53 14.52 -6.63
C ASP A 41 19.37 14.63 -7.62
N MET A 42 19.10 13.56 -8.38
CA MET A 42 18.01 13.53 -9.36
C MET A 42 16.63 13.69 -8.71
N ILE A 43 16.35 13.01 -7.62
CA ILE A 43 15.07 13.16 -6.93
C ILE A 43 14.95 14.52 -6.25
N MET A 44 16.04 15.05 -5.68
CA MET A 44 16.05 16.39 -5.09
C MET A 44 15.78 17.47 -6.14
N GLU A 45 16.40 17.38 -7.33
CA GLU A 45 16.14 18.28 -8.44
C GLU A 45 14.69 18.16 -8.94
N ALA A 46 14.16 16.94 -9.03
CA ALA A 46 12.79 16.72 -9.45
C ALA A 46 11.78 17.34 -8.46
N ILE A 47 11.98 17.18 -7.17
CA ILE A 47 11.15 17.81 -6.13
C ILE A 47 11.22 19.34 -6.24
N ARG A 48 12.41 19.93 -6.39
CA ARG A 48 12.55 21.37 -6.58
C ARG A 48 11.87 21.90 -7.84
N LYS A 49 11.92 21.11 -8.91
CA LYS A 49 11.32 21.46 -10.20
C LYS A 49 9.80 21.35 -10.21
N TYR A 50 9.24 20.27 -9.66
CA TYR A 50 7.83 19.95 -9.81
C TYR A 50 6.97 20.34 -8.60
N THR A 51 7.60 20.52 -7.43
CA THR A 51 6.94 20.90 -6.16
C THR A 51 7.80 21.90 -5.38
N PRO A 52 8.05 23.12 -5.92
CA PRO A 52 8.99 24.08 -5.34
C PRO A 52 8.62 24.52 -3.92
N GLU A 53 7.32 24.63 -3.59
CA GLU A 53 6.90 24.99 -2.24
C GLU A 53 7.21 23.88 -1.22
N LEU A 54 7.02 22.62 -1.60
CA LEU A 54 7.44 21.48 -0.77
C LEU A 54 8.96 21.50 -0.56
N ALA A 55 9.72 21.70 -1.65
CA ALA A 55 11.18 21.80 -1.57
C ALA A 55 11.62 22.92 -0.61
N ARG A 56 10.99 24.08 -0.68
CA ARG A 56 11.30 25.22 0.23
C ARG A 56 11.07 24.87 1.71
N VAL A 57 9.97 24.18 2.02
CA VAL A 57 9.72 23.72 3.40
C VAL A 57 10.77 22.71 3.84
N MET A 58 11.12 21.76 2.98
CA MET A 58 12.14 20.74 3.26
C MET A 58 13.52 21.38 3.46
N ASP A 59 13.92 22.34 2.61
CA ASP A 59 15.18 23.07 2.75
C ASP A 59 15.24 23.82 4.09
N ASN A 60 14.13 24.45 4.51
CA ASN A 60 14.06 25.12 5.83
C ASN A 60 14.19 24.13 7.01
N MET A 61 13.54 22.96 6.92
CA MET A 61 13.67 21.92 7.95
C MET A 61 15.11 21.40 8.04
N SER A 62 15.78 21.25 6.89
CA SER A 62 17.12 20.69 6.80
C SER A 62 18.18 21.49 7.58
N LEU A 63 17.95 22.77 7.79
CA LEU A 63 18.84 23.62 8.60
C LEU A 63 18.94 23.18 10.07
N SER A 64 17.95 22.43 10.55
CA SER A 64 17.90 21.93 11.93
C SER A 64 18.25 20.45 12.04
N PHE A 65 18.52 19.76 10.95
CA PHE A 65 18.85 18.34 10.99
C PHE A 65 20.14 18.09 11.78
N TYR A 66 20.11 17.03 12.58
CA TYR A 66 21.19 16.63 13.47
C TYR A 66 21.51 17.64 14.60
N THR A 67 20.59 18.57 14.91
CA THR A 67 20.65 19.48 16.06
C THR A 67 19.59 19.13 17.10
N ASP A 68 19.68 19.73 18.29
CA ASP A 68 18.66 19.55 19.35
C ASP A 68 17.28 20.09 18.95
N ASP A 69 17.22 20.99 17.97
CA ASP A 69 15.99 21.59 17.46
C ASP A 69 15.28 20.74 16.38
N GLU A 70 15.89 19.71 15.84
CA GLU A 70 15.37 18.93 14.72
C GLU A 70 13.91 18.49 14.93
N LYS A 71 13.65 17.82 16.05
CA LYS A 71 12.32 17.28 16.35
C LYS A 71 11.24 18.36 16.45
N ARG A 72 11.59 19.50 17.05
CA ARG A 72 10.68 20.64 17.18
C ARG A 72 10.39 21.26 15.83
N VAL A 73 11.43 21.55 15.03
CA VAL A 73 11.29 22.20 13.72
C VAL A 73 10.54 21.32 12.73
N ILE A 74 10.81 19.99 12.70
CA ILE A 74 10.03 19.05 11.88
C ILE A 74 8.55 19.06 12.32
N GLY A 75 8.27 19.04 13.62
CA GLY A 75 6.91 19.07 14.15
C GLY A 75 6.12 20.34 13.77
N GLU A 76 6.81 21.47 13.63
CA GLU A 76 6.20 22.75 13.24
C GLU A 76 6.04 22.90 11.72
N LEU A 77 7.05 22.50 10.94
CA LEU A 77 7.08 22.77 9.50
C LEU A 77 6.48 21.64 8.64
N PHE A 78 6.71 20.37 9.00
CA PHE A 78 6.20 19.25 8.20
C PHE A 78 4.67 19.26 8.03
N PRO A 79 3.83 19.62 9.02
CA PRO A 79 2.38 19.74 8.84
C PRO A 79 1.95 20.81 7.85
N THR A 80 2.83 21.75 7.49
CA THR A 80 2.57 22.80 6.50
C THR A 80 2.81 22.35 5.07
N CYS A 81 3.44 21.17 4.87
CA CYS A 81 3.66 20.61 3.55
C CYS A 81 2.34 20.27 2.85
N GLU A 82 2.31 20.46 1.55
CA GLU A 82 1.23 19.94 0.72
C GLU A 82 1.11 18.43 0.86
N LYS A 83 -0.12 17.93 1.06
CA LYS A 83 -0.40 16.49 1.13
C LYS A 83 -0.53 15.90 -0.27
N ILE A 84 0.57 15.58 -0.87
CA ILE A 84 0.66 15.02 -2.22
C ILE A 84 1.56 13.78 -2.22
N SER A 85 1.17 12.72 -2.94
CA SER A 85 2.04 11.56 -3.14
C SER A 85 3.14 11.85 -4.16
N ILE A 86 4.25 11.11 -4.09
CA ILE A 86 5.34 11.23 -5.05
C ILE A 86 4.89 10.95 -6.48
N ASP A 87 3.87 10.12 -6.64
CA ASP A 87 3.28 9.77 -7.93
C ASP A 87 2.74 11.03 -8.64
N TYR A 88 1.92 11.81 -7.96
CA TYR A 88 1.37 13.08 -8.48
C TYR A 88 2.39 14.23 -8.44
N ALA A 89 3.23 14.24 -7.42
CA ALA A 89 4.21 15.31 -7.23
C ALA A 89 5.29 15.32 -8.31
N VAL A 90 5.78 14.13 -8.68
CA VAL A 90 6.94 13.94 -9.54
C VAL A 90 6.65 13.01 -10.71
N MET A 91 6.15 11.78 -10.46
CA MET A 91 6.16 10.72 -11.47
C MET A 91 5.28 11.03 -12.67
N GLU A 92 4.10 11.61 -12.51
CA GLU A 92 3.23 12.02 -13.62
C GLU A 92 3.78 13.19 -14.43
N LYS A 93 4.71 13.98 -13.86
CA LYS A 93 5.29 15.18 -14.49
C LYS A 93 6.67 14.92 -15.10
N ALA A 94 7.35 13.89 -14.63
CA ALA A 94 8.71 13.57 -15.04
C ALA A 94 8.72 12.94 -16.45
N LYS A 95 9.63 13.42 -17.30
CA LYS A 95 9.77 12.95 -18.69
C LYS A 95 10.78 11.81 -18.85
N GLU A 96 11.68 11.67 -17.90
CA GLU A 96 12.77 10.69 -17.93
C GLU A 96 12.51 9.64 -16.83
N VAL A 97 11.45 8.84 -17.03
CA VAL A 97 11.09 7.73 -16.18
C VAL A 97 11.38 6.43 -16.92
N TYR A 98 12.00 5.50 -16.23
CA TYR A 98 12.30 4.17 -16.75
C TYR A 98 11.69 3.12 -15.82
N MET A 99 11.37 1.96 -16.34
CA MET A 99 10.88 0.83 -15.56
C MET A 99 11.72 -0.41 -15.80
N LEU A 100 11.77 -1.26 -14.81
CA LEU A 100 12.25 -2.64 -14.90
C LEU A 100 11.09 -3.56 -14.53
N SER A 101 10.66 -4.41 -15.47
CA SER A 101 9.61 -5.39 -15.17
C SER A 101 10.15 -6.48 -14.24
N ALA A 102 9.36 -6.87 -13.24
CA ALA A 102 9.75 -7.87 -12.26
C ALA A 102 8.63 -8.88 -11.99
N GLU A 103 9.02 -10.13 -11.75
CA GLU A 103 8.10 -11.23 -11.41
C GLU A 103 8.60 -11.90 -10.13
N PHE A 104 8.35 -11.28 -8.97
CA PHE A 104 8.81 -11.78 -7.68
C PHE A 104 7.69 -11.97 -6.65
N GLY A 105 6.42 -12.06 -7.14
CA GLY A 105 5.27 -12.26 -6.27
C GLY A 105 4.97 -11.06 -5.34
N TRP A 106 5.14 -9.84 -5.83
CA TRP A 106 4.90 -8.63 -5.05
C TRP A 106 3.41 -8.47 -4.71
N SER A 107 3.15 -8.08 -3.47
CA SER A 107 1.84 -7.62 -3.00
C SER A 107 2.04 -6.48 -2.00
N ASP A 108 1.19 -5.47 -2.08
CA ASP A 108 1.23 -4.32 -1.15
C ASP A 108 0.67 -4.66 0.24
N LEU A 109 0.03 -5.82 0.40
CA LEU A 109 -0.67 -6.22 1.62
C LEU A 109 -1.67 -5.17 2.13
N GLY A 110 -2.13 -4.30 1.24
CA GLY A 110 -3.02 -3.19 1.58
C GLY A 110 -4.46 -3.61 1.85
N SER A 111 -4.79 -4.88 1.65
CA SER A 111 -6.14 -5.42 1.82
C SER A 111 -6.15 -6.79 2.50
N TRP A 112 -7.28 -7.18 3.07
CA TRP A 112 -7.47 -8.51 3.65
C TRP A 112 -7.42 -9.61 2.59
N GLY A 113 -7.93 -9.33 1.38
CA GLY A 113 -7.83 -10.25 0.25
C GLY A 113 -6.37 -10.51 -0.16
N SER A 114 -5.54 -9.47 -0.22
CA SER A 114 -4.10 -9.60 -0.48
C SER A 114 -3.40 -10.40 0.61
N LEU A 115 -3.71 -10.14 1.88
CA LEU A 115 -3.18 -10.90 3.01
C LEU A 115 -3.59 -12.37 2.93
N HIS A 116 -4.88 -12.64 2.69
CA HIS A 116 -5.42 -13.99 2.54
C HIS A 116 -4.72 -14.80 1.44
N SER A 117 -4.44 -14.18 0.29
CA SER A 117 -3.77 -14.83 -0.83
C SER A 117 -2.30 -15.23 -0.54
N LEU A 118 -1.67 -14.61 0.44
CA LEU A 118 -0.26 -14.85 0.81
C LEU A 118 -0.09 -15.73 2.04
N LEU A 119 -1.08 -15.79 2.92
CA LEU A 119 -1.06 -16.67 4.09
C LEU A 119 -1.22 -18.14 3.68
N PRO A 120 -0.63 -19.08 4.43
CA PRO A 120 -0.94 -20.49 4.28
C PRO A 120 -2.45 -20.71 4.46
N GLN A 121 -3.02 -21.53 3.56
CA GLN A 121 -4.44 -21.86 3.57
C GLN A 121 -4.63 -23.35 3.88
N ASP A 122 -5.73 -23.68 4.56
CA ASP A 122 -6.16 -25.05 4.73
C ASP A 122 -6.85 -25.59 3.44
N MET A 123 -7.36 -26.84 3.48
CA MET A 123 -8.01 -27.48 2.33
C MET A 123 -9.29 -26.77 1.86
N ASP A 124 -9.93 -26.00 2.75
CA ASP A 124 -11.15 -25.25 2.47
C ASP A 124 -10.84 -23.78 2.11
N GLY A 125 -9.56 -23.45 1.91
CA GLY A 125 -9.10 -22.12 1.54
C GLY A 125 -9.17 -21.11 2.67
N ASN A 126 -9.18 -21.51 3.93
CA ASN A 126 -9.14 -20.60 5.06
C ASN A 126 -7.70 -20.31 5.47
N SER A 127 -7.43 -19.08 5.91
CA SER A 127 -6.18 -18.70 6.56
C SER A 127 -6.41 -18.15 7.95
N ALA A 128 -5.54 -18.53 8.88
CA ALA A 128 -5.64 -18.10 10.27
C ALA A 128 -4.28 -17.64 10.81
N VAL A 129 -4.30 -16.53 11.51
CA VAL A 129 -3.20 -16.00 12.33
C VAL A 129 -3.70 -15.91 13.78
N GLY A 130 -3.00 -16.55 14.69
CA GLY A 130 -3.36 -16.68 16.10
C GLY A 130 -3.11 -18.10 16.62
N SER A 131 -2.86 -18.27 17.90
CA SER A 131 -2.40 -19.55 18.48
C SER A 131 -3.52 -20.59 18.66
N GLU A 132 -4.76 -20.17 18.89
CA GLU A 132 -5.89 -21.07 19.18
C GLU A 132 -7.14 -20.73 18.33
N VAL A 133 -7.01 -20.77 17.01
CA VAL A 133 -8.14 -20.59 16.08
C VAL A 133 -8.61 -21.96 15.60
N ARG A 134 -9.87 -22.29 15.85
CA ARG A 134 -10.55 -23.49 15.33
C ARG A 134 -11.68 -23.10 14.41
N MET A 135 -11.63 -23.52 13.17
CA MET A 135 -12.66 -23.32 12.17
C MET A 135 -13.39 -24.65 11.88
N ILE A 136 -14.74 -24.61 11.81
CA ILE A 136 -15.62 -25.74 11.57
C ILE A 136 -16.56 -25.34 10.46
N ASP A 137 -16.64 -26.14 9.39
CA ASP A 137 -17.49 -25.88 8.21
C ASP A 137 -17.33 -24.44 7.64
N CYS A 138 -16.09 -23.90 7.74
CA CYS A 138 -15.73 -22.60 7.18
C CYS A 138 -15.01 -22.76 5.85
N ALA A 139 -15.18 -21.79 4.92
CA ALA A 139 -14.49 -21.77 3.64
C ALA A 139 -14.12 -20.34 3.22
N GLY A 140 -12.92 -20.15 2.65
CA GLY A 140 -12.45 -18.87 2.11
C GLY A 140 -12.35 -17.75 3.14
N CYS A 141 -12.19 -18.07 4.43
CA CYS A 141 -12.14 -17.10 5.50
C CYS A 141 -10.70 -16.67 5.80
N VAL A 142 -10.52 -15.43 6.22
CA VAL A 142 -9.28 -14.92 6.79
C VAL A 142 -9.51 -14.51 8.24
N VAL A 143 -8.77 -15.14 9.14
CA VAL A 143 -8.91 -14.96 10.60
C VAL A 143 -7.60 -14.41 11.16
N HIS A 144 -7.66 -13.32 11.88
CA HIS A 144 -6.52 -12.72 12.56
C HIS A 144 -6.91 -12.37 14.01
N ILE A 145 -6.46 -13.18 14.95
CA ILE A 145 -6.79 -13.06 16.37
C ILE A 145 -5.49 -12.92 17.16
N SER A 146 -5.51 -12.15 18.25
CA SER A 146 -4.37 -12.07 19.17
C SER A 146 -4.07 -13.43 19.81
N ASP A 147 -2.79 -13.70 20.09
CA ASP A 147 -2.30 -14.99 20.60
C ASP A 147 -2.85 -15.37 21.99
N GLU A 148 -3.46 -14.44 22.70
CA GLU A 148 -4.02 -14.66 24.03
C GLU A 148 -5.47 -15.16 24.01
N ARG A 149 -6.08 -15.31 22.82
CA ARG A 149 -7.50 -15.68 22.70
C ARG A 149 -7.70 -17.01 22.00
N LYS A 150 -8.62 -17.77 22.57
CA LYS A 150 -9.16 -18.97 21.94
C LYS A 150 -10.45 -18.63 21.21
N VAL A 151 -10.51 -18.95 19.92
CA VAL A 151 -11.65 -18.63 19.05
C VAL A 151 -12.11 -19.88 18.31
N VAL A 152 -13.42 -20.13 18.36
CA VAL A 152 -14.09 -21.14 17.55
C VAL A 152 -15.05 -20.46 16.62
N ILE A 153 -14.96 -20.78 15.34
CA ILE A 153 -15.77 -20.21 14.26
C ILE A 153 -16.44 -21.36 13.53
N GLU A 154 -17.73 -21.26 13.28
CA GLU A 154 -18.50 -22.29 12.58
C GLU A 154 -19.34 -21.65 11.47
N GLY A 155 -19.36 -22.31 10.29
CA GLY A 155 -20.30 -22.04 9.19
C GLY A 155 -20.04 -20.75 8.39
N LEU A 156 -18.92 -20.05 8.58
CA LEU A 156 -18.63 -18.83 7.82
C LEU A 156 -18.01 -19.14 6.46
N LYS A 157 -18.41 -18.38 5.43
CA LYS A 157 -17.85 -18.45 4.07
C LYS A 157 -17.52 -17.07 3.56
N ASP A 158 -16.24 -16.89 3.12
CA ASP A 158 -15.70 -15.63 2.60
C ASP A 158 -15.80 -14.48 3.61
N TYR A 159 -15.40 -14.71 4.86
CA TYR A 159 -15.43 -13.72 5.92
C TYR A 159 -14.04 -13.34 6.42
N ILE A 160 -13.94 -12.10 6.86
CA ILE A 160 -12.88 -11.58 7.70
C ILE A 160 -13.34 -11.69 9.15
N VAL A 161 -12.52 -12.29 10.00
CA VAL A 161 -12.66 -12.26 11.47
C VAL A 161 -11.35 -11.72 12.03
N ALA A 162 -11.37 -10.53 12.57
CA ALA A 162 -10.16 -9.87 13.05
C ALA A 162 -10.38 -9.25 14.44
N GLU A 163 -9.40 -9.41 15.31
CA GLU A 163 -9.42 -8.79 16.64
C GLU A 163 -8.16 -7.96 16.85
N LYS A 164 -8.35 -6.75 17.36
CA LYS A 164 -7.24 -5.86 17.77
C LYS A 164 -7.70 -4.94 18.89
N ASN A 165 -6.90 -4.85 19.96
CA ASN A 165 -7.14 -3.95 21.10
C ASN A 165 -8.54 -4.15 21.72
N GLY A 166 -9.03 -5.39 21.81
CA GLY A 166 -10.35 -5.70 22.36
C GLY A 166 -11.52 -5.43 21.41
N GLN A 167 -11.27 -4.96 20.21
CA GLN A 167 -12.29 -4.78 19.17
C GLN A 167 -12.33 -5.98 18.25
N LEU A 168 -13.53 -6.53 18.04
CA LEU A 168 -13.76 -7.65 17.13
C LEU A 168 -14.50 -7.17 15.88
N LEU A 169 -13.94 -7.48 14.72
CA LEU A 169 -14.54 -7.28 13.41
C LEU A 169 -14.94 -8.62 12.81
N ILE A 170 -16.17 -8.72 12.34
CA ILE A 170 -16.66 -9.85 11.52
C ILE A 170 -17.40 -9.24 10.32
N CYS A 171 -16.87 -9.42 9.12
CA CYS A 171 -17.51 -8.93 7.91
C CYS A 171 -17.17 -9.81 6.69
N ARG A 172 -17.93 -9.68 5.63
CA ARG A 172 -17.62 -10.39 4.38
C ARG A 172 -16.35 -9.83 3.75
N LEU A 173 -15.50 -10.70 3.21
CA LEU A 173 -14.23 -10.33 2.56
C LEU A 173 -14.47 -9.31 1.41
N GLN A 174 -15.52 -9.47 0.63
CA GLN A 174 -15.89 -8.52 -0.44
C GLN A 174 -16.19 -7.09 0.06
N ASN A 175 -16.47 -6.91 1.35
CA ASN A 175 -16.77 -5.62 1.96
C ASN A 175 -15.55 -4.97 2.65
N GLU A 176 -14.35 -5.50 2.44
CA GLU A 176 -13.14 -5.04 3.13
C GLU A 176 -12.90 -3.53 2.99
N GLN A 177 -13.26 -2.92 1.88
CA GLN A 177 -13.08 -1.47 1.64
C GLN A 177 -13.95 -0.61 2.57
N MET A 178 -15.08 -1.14 3.05
CA MET A 178 -15.99 -0.44 3.95
C MET A 178 -15.50 -0.39 5.40
N ILE A 179 -14.51 -1.22 5.76
CA ILE A 179 -13.99 -1.29 7.14
C ILE A 179 -13.47 0.07 7.61
N LYS A 180 -12.89 0.88 6.71
CA LYS A 180 -12.39 2.23 7.01
C LYS A 180 -13.51 3.21 7.39
N GLU A 181 -14.72 2.96 6.93
CA GLU A 181 -15.89 3.78 7.26
C GLU A 181 -16.54 3.35 8.58
N TRP A 182 -16.57 2.04 8.85
CA TRP A 182 -17.16 1.48 10.08
C TRP A 182 -16.31 1.69 11.33
N GLY A 183 -15.01 1.88 11.17
CA GLY A 183 -14.06 2.08 12.28
C GLY A 183 -13.88 3.53 12.74
N ARG A 184 -14.73 4.46 12.26
CA ARG A 184 -14.66 5.88 12.64
C ARG A 184 -15.53 6.21 13.84
#